data_a71593f12fb4f12dacc0cfe5709b83d1
#
_entry.id   a71593f12fb4f12dacc0cfe5709b83d1
#
_cell.length_a   1.000
_cell.length_b   1.000
_cell.length_c   1.000
_cell.angle_alpha   90.00
_cell.angle_beta   90.00
_cell.angle_gamma   90.00
#
_symmetry.space_group_name_H-M   'P 1'
#
loop_
_entity.id
_entity.type
_entity.pdbx_description
1 polymer ?
#
loop_
_entity_poly.entity_id
_entity_poly.type
_entity_poly.pdbx_seq_one_letter_code
_entity_poly.pdbx_strand_id
1 'polypeptide(L)'
;MQEIMQSIVFVAAAILHGITGMGFPMLGTTALAFIMPLSKVVALVALPSLLMSLLVLCSNNKKGFWQEIVYYLKTYKLLAIGSVVGSILGVKLLLIPPVSWLLLLMAIITLYYSVNGILNVCAKAKNIQVVANNKNMVLFGFLAGIIGGSTNAMSPILLIFLLSETENKNRIVKSSNLCYILAKIVQIYMLRDQYWLLNKSEYGLGA
;
A
#
# COMPACT_ATOMS: atom_id res chain seq x y z
N MET A 1 13.20 -21.60 -10.17
CA MET A 1 12.81 -20.57 -11.16
C MET A 1 11.85 -19.53 -10.55
N GLN A 2 10.80 -19.95 -9.84
CA GLN A 2 9.81 -19.06 -9.19
C GLN A 2 10.45 -18.16 -8.12
N GLU A 3 11.34 -18.69 -7.28
CA GLU A 3 12.05 -17.91 -6.24
C GLU A 3 12.96 -16.82 -6.82
N ILE A 4 13.67 -17.13 -7.93
CA ILE A 4 14.51 -16.14 -8.61
C ILE A 4 13.66 -15.00 -9.15
N MET A 5 12.52 -15.32 -9.76
CA MET A 5 11.58 -14.32 -10.27
C MET A 5 10.99 -13.45 -9.17
N GLN A 6 10.62 -14.04 -8.03
CA GLN A 6 10.18 -13.30 -6.84
C GLN A 6 11.25 -12.34 -6.34
N SER A 7 12.50 -12.81 -6.23
CA SER A 7 13.64 -11.98 -5.80
C SER A 7 13.88 -10.81 -6.73
N ILE A 8 13.83 -11.03 -8.03
CA ILE A 8 13.99 -9.95 -9.05
C ILE A 8 12.87 -8.91 -8.90
N VAL A 9 11.61 -9.36 -8.76
CA VAL A 9 10.46 -8.47 -8.56
C VAL A 9 10.62 -7.64 -7.29
N PHE A 10 11.03 -8.26 -6.18
CA PHE A 10 11.22 -7.54 -4.93
C PHE A 10 12.36 -6.52 -5.01
N VAL A 11 13.47 -6.87 -5.64
CA VAL A 11 14.59 -5.93 -5.82
C VAL A 11 14.16 -4.75 -6.69
N ALA A 12 13.50 -4.98 -7.82
CA ALA A 12 13.01 -3.93 -8.70
C ALA A 12 11.99 -3.03 -7.98
N ALA A 13 11.02 -3.61 -7.26
CA ALA A 13 10.03 -2.88 -6.49
C ALA A 13 10.67 -2.08 -5.33
N ALA A 14 11.72 -2.62 -4.69
CA ALA A 14 12.45 -1.94 -3.62
C ALA A 14 13.24 -0.74 -4.13
N ILE A 15 13.90 -0.85 -5.29
CA ILE A 15 14.61 0.25 -5.95
C ILE A 15 13.63 1.38 -6.27
N LEU A 16 12.48 1.06 -6.89
CA LEU A 16 11.45 2.05 -7.23
C LEU A 16 10.87 2.71 -5.97
N HIS A 17 10.65 1.94 -4.90
CA HIS A 17 10.20 2.50 -3.61
C HIS A 17 11.27 3.41 -2.99
N GLY A 18 12.54 3.04 -3.05
CA GLY A 18 13.64 3.87 -2.56
C GLY A 18 13.73 5.22 -3.26
N ILE A 19 13.46 5.27 -4.57
CA ILE A 19 13.46 6.51 -5.37
C ILE A 19 12.22 7.36 -5.10
N THR A 20 11.04 6.73 -5.06
CA THR A 20 9.74 7.43 -4.96
C THR A 20 9.25 7.62 -3.53
N GLY A 21 9.75 6.83 -2.61
CA GLY A 21 9.27 6.74 -1.22
C GLY A 21 7.95 5.98 -1.06
N MET A 22 7.41 5.38 -2.13
CA MET A 22 6.16 4.63 -2.09
C MET A 22 6.01 3.70 -3.31
N GLY A 23 5.03 2.78 -3.27
CA GLY A 23 4.69 1.92 -4.42
C GLY A 23 5.19 0.47 -4.32
N PHE A 24 6.13 0.14 -3.42
CA PHE A 24 6.61 -1.24 -3.24
C PHE A 24 5.46 -2.25 -3.08
N PRO A 25 4.47 -2.03 -2.18
CA PRO A 25 3.43 -3.03 -1.98
C PRO A 25 2.58 -3.28 -3.23
N MET A 26 2.28 -2.22 -3.97
CA MET A 26 1.47 -2.30 -5.18
C MET A 26 2.23 -3.03 -6.30
N LEU A 27 3.47 -2.63 -6.59
CA LEU A 27 4.28 -3.22 -7.65
C LEU A 27 4.60 -4.70 -7.37
N GLY A 28 5.03 -5.02 -6.14
CA GLY A 28 5.31 -6.38 -5.75
C GLY A 28 4.07 -7.29 -5.83
N THR A 29 2.91 -6.80 -5.36
CA THR A 29 1.67 -7.57 -5.43
C THR A 29 1.19 -7.76 -6.86
N THR A 30 1.19 -6.70 -7.68
CA THR A 30 0.76 -6.79 -9.09
C THR A 30 1.59 -7.81 -9.87
N ALA A 31 2.91 -7.73 -9.74
CA ALA A 31 3.81 -8.63 -10.47
C ALA A 31 3.67 -10.09 -10.01
N LEU A 32 3.55 -10.35 -8.70
CA LEU A 32 3.45 -11.70 -8.18
C LEU A 32 2.04 -12.31 -8.33
N ALA A 33 1.01 -11.50 -8.47
CA ALA A 33 -0.37 -12.00 -8.65
C ALA A 33 -0.58 -12.75 -9.97
N PHE A 34 0.35 -12.64 -10.94
CA PHE A 34 0.35 -13.46 -12.16
C PHE A 34 0.80 -14.90 -11.93
N ILE A 35 1.51 -15.18 -10.85
CA ILE A 35 2.14 -16.48 -10.57
C ILE A 35 1.62 -17.17 -9.31
N MET A 36 0.96 -16.42 -8.43
CA MET A 36 0.50 -16.93 -7.13
C MET A 36 -0.90 -16.41 -6.80
N PRO A 37 -1.69 -17.16 -5.99
CA PRO A 37 -2.97 -16.66 -5.49
C PRO A 37 -2.83 -15.33 -4.75
N LEU A 38 -3.75 -14.39 -5.00
CA LEU A 38 -3.68 -13.02 -4.49
C LEU A 38 -3.53 -12.95 -2.95
N SER A 39 -4.23 -13.82 -2.21
CA SER A 39 -4.15 -13.85 -0.74
C SER A 39 -2.74 -14.18 -0.23
N LYS A 40 -2.07 -15.14 -0.89
CA LYS A 40 -0.67 -15.49 -0.58
C LYS A 40 0.28 -14.35 -0.93
N VAL A 41 0.09 -13.72 -2.09
CA VAL A 41 0.92 -12.59 -2.53
C VAL A 41 0.77 -11.40 -1.57
N VAL A 42 -0.45 -11.05 -1.19
CA VAL A 42 -0.71 -9.93 -0.25
C VAL A 42 -0.02 -10.18 1.09
N ALA A 43 -0.09 -11.42 1.61
CA ALA A 43 0.63 -11.80 2.82
C ALA A 43 2.16 -11.70 2.62
N LEU A 44 2.71 -12.30 1.57
CA LEU A 44 4.15 -12.32 1.30
C LEU A 44 4.75 -10.92 1.19
N VAL A 45 4.04 -10.00 0.53
CA VAL A 45 4.48 -8.61 0.32
C VAL A 45 4.31 -7.75 1.58
N ALA A 46 3.47 -8.15 2.55
CA ALA A 46 3.15 -7.32 3.71
C ALA A 46 4.37 -7.05 4.61
N LEU A 47 5.16 -8.06 4.93
CA LEU A 47 6.35 -7.91 5.78
C LEU A 47 7.44 -7.03 5.15
N PRO A 48 7.91 -7.29 3.91
CA PRO A 48 8.86 -6.39 3.25
C PRO A 48 8.34 -4.95 3.13
N SER A 49 7.04 -4.78 2.82
CA SER A 49 6.43 -3.45 2.74
C SER A 49 6.46 -2.71 4.05
N LEU A 50 6.22 -3.39 5.17
CA LEU A 50 6.28 -2.80 6.51
C LEU A 50 7.69 -2.30 6.80
N LEU A 51 8.71 -3.12 6.52
CA LEU A 51 10.12 -2.73 6.70
C LEU A 51 10.49 -1.53 5.83
N MET A 52 10.12 -1.54 4.54
CA MET A 52 10.39 -0.43 3.62
C MET A 52 9.72 0.87 4.08
N SER A 53 8.47 0.80 4.54
CA SER A 53 7.75 1.97 5.05
C SER A 53 8.35 2.51 6.35
N LEU A 54 8.85 1.63 7.24
CA LEU A 54 9.59 2.03 8.44
C LEU A 54 10.90 2.74 8.08
N LEU A 55 11.67 2.21 7.13
CA LEU A 55 12.91 2.83 6.66
C LEU A 55 12.66 4.23 6.09
N VAL A 56 11.60 4.41 5.31
CA VAL A 56 11.21 5.73 4.78
C VAL A 56 10.84 6.70 5.92
N LEU A 57 10.11 6.25 6.94
CA LEU A 57 9.82 7.08 8.11
C LEU A 57 11.07 7.43 8.92
N CYS A 58 12.05 6.52 9.00
CA CYS A 58 13.32 6.77 9.66
C CYS A 58 14.24 7.72 8.88
N SER A 59 14.03 7.87 7.58
CA SER A 59 14.87 8.68 6.71
C SER A 59 14.59 10.17 6.90
N ASN A 60 15.65 10.98 6.85
CA ASN A 60 15.58 12.45 6.80
C ASN A 60 14.73 13.10 7.93
N ASN A 61 14.92 12.63 9.17
CA ASN A 61 14.21 13.14 10.33
C ASN A 61 14.93 14.36 10.94
N LYS A 62 14.36 15.56 10.75
CA LYS A 62 14.90 16.80 11.30
C LYS A 62 14.65 16.96 12.82
N LYS A 63 13.59 16.33 13.35
CA LYS A 63 13.12 16.54 14.74
C LYS A 63 13.16 15.28 15.62
N GLY A 64 13.75 14.18 15.11
CA GLY A 64 13.72 12.89 15.79
C GLY A 64 12.50 12.04 15.37
N PHE A 65 12.74 10.72 15.32
CA PHE A 65 11.77 9.74 14.78
C PHE A 65 10.39 9.78 15.46
N TRP A 66 10.36 9.72 16.79
CA TRP A 66 9.09 9.71 17.54
C TRP A 66 8.30 11.00 17.43
N GLN A 67 8.98 12.14 17.41
CA GLN A 67 8.30 13.44 17.28
C GLN A 67 7.65 13.58 15.90
N GLU A 68 8.29 13.08 14.85
CA GLU A 68 7.71 13.08 13.51
C GLU A 68 6.51 12.15 13.38
N ILE A 69 6.60 10.92 13.90
CA ILE A 69 5.46 9.98 13.91
C ILE A 69 4.25 10.61 14.62
N VAL A 70 4.46 11.16 15.81
CA VAL A 70 3.39 11.80 16.58
C VAL A 70 2.81 13.00 15.82
N TYR A 71 3.65 13.80 15.16
CA TYR A 71 3.20 14.92 14.35
C TYR A 71 2.31 14.45 13.19
N TYR A 72 2.73 13.45 12.39
CA TYR A 72 1.95 12.95 11.28
C TYR A 72 0.69 12.21 11.73
N LEU A 73 0.74 11.45 12.83
CA LEU A 73 -0.43 10.83 13.43
C LEU A 73 -1.46 11.86 13.89
N LYS A 74 -1.04 12.96 14.53
CA LYS A 74 -1.95 14.03 14.95
C LYS A 74 -2.55 14.78 13.76
N THR A 75 -1.74 15.08 12.75
CA THR A 75 -2.16 15.84 11.56
C THR A 75 -3.14 15.03 10.70
N TYR A 76 -2.83 13.74 10.47
CA TYR A 76 -3.59 12.86 9.59
C TYR A 76 -4.35 11.75 10.35
N LYS A 77 -4.73 12.01 11.61
CA LYS A 77 -5.41 11.02 12.46
C LYS A 77 -6.65 10.39 11.81
N LEU A 78 -7.46 11.19 11.13
CA LEU A 78 -8.67 10.71 10.48
C LEU A 78 -8.37 9.85 9.25
N LEU A 79 -7.33 10.21 8.48
CA LEU A 79 -6.84 9.40 7.38
C LEU A 79 -6.31 8.05 7.88
N ALA A 80 -5.55 8.06 8.98
CA ALA A 80 -4.98 6.88 9.61
C ALA A 80 -6.08 5.95 10.17
N ILE A 81 -7.05 6.49 10.90
CA ILE A 81 -8.18 5.72 11.43
C ILE A 81 -9.00 5.12 10.28
N GLY A 82 -9.35 5.95 9.27
CA GLY A 82 -10.04 5.47 8.08
C GLY A 82 -9.29 4.32 7.40
N SER A 83 -7.97 4.44 7.24
CA SER A 83 -7.15 3.41 6.61
C SER A 83 -7.09 2.11 7.41
N VAL A 84 -7.06 2.16 8.73
CA VAL A 84 -7.10 0.96 9.59
C VAL A 84 -8.45 0.25 9.46
N VAL A 85 -9.56 0.98 9.61
CA VAL A 85 -10.91 0.41 9.49
C VAL A 85 -11.12 -0.16 8.08
N GLY A 86 -10.74 0.60 7.05
CA GLY A 86 -10.79 0.15 5.67
C GLY A 86 -9.95 -1.11 5.42
N SER A 87 -8.74 -1.19 5.99
CA SER A 87 -7.87 -2.36 5.84
C SER A 87 -8.46 -3.63 6.44
N ILE A 88 -9.13 -3.53 7.59
CA ILE A 88 -9.82 -4.67 8.19
C ILE A 88 -10.88 -5.22 7.24
N LEU A 89 -11.69 -4.34 6.64
CA LEU A 89 -12.70 -4.73 5.65
C LEU A 89 -12.04 -5.26 4.36
N GLY A 90 -10.98 -4.60 3.90
CA GLY A 90 -10.24 -5.02 2.70
C GLY A 90 -9.65 -6.43 2.82
N VAL A 91 -9.06 -6.76 3.96
CA VAL A 91 -8.55 -8.12 4.22
C VAL A 91 -9.69 -9.13 4.29
N LYS A 92 -10.83 -8.79 4.93
CA LYS A 92 -12.00 -9.68 4.91
C LYS A 92 -12.50 -9.94 3.49
N LEU A 93 -12.56 -8.91 2.65
CA LEU A 93 -12.94 -9.07 1.23
C LEU A 93 -11.95 -9.95 0.46
N LEU A 94 -10.64 -9.88 0.77
CA LEU A 94 -9.63 -10.74 0.17
C LEU A 94 -9.82 -12.22 0.51
N LEU A 95 -10.36 -12.51 1.68
CA LEU A 95 -10.60 -13.89 2.15
C LEU A 95 -11.92 -14.48 1.66
N ILE A 96 -12.79 -13.69 1.02
CA ILE A 96 -14.08 -14.14 0.47
C ILE A 96 -13.92 -14.38 -1.04
N PRO A 97 -13.99 -15.65 -1.51
CA PRO A 97 -13.98 -15.94 -2.96
C PRO A 97 -15.30 -15.49 -3.64
N PRO A 98 -15.27 -15.17 -4.95
CA PRO A 98 -14.14 -15.19 -5.85
C PRO A 98 -13.30 -13.90 -5.77
N VAL A 99 -11.98 -14.03 -5.76
CA VAL A 99 -11.04 -12.87 -5.70
C VAL A 99 -10.84 -12.19 -7.06
N SER A 100 -11.42 -12.70 -8.13
CA SER A 100 -11.26 -12.20 -9.50
C SER A 100 -11.65 -10.73 -9.64
N TRP A 101 -12.69 -10.29 -8.94
CA TRP A 101 -13.11 -8.89 -8.95
C TRP A 101 -12.11 -7.95 -8.25
N LEU A 102 -11.36 -8.45 -7.27
CA LEU A 102 -10.28 -7.68 -6.62
C LEU A 102 -9.11 -7.48 -7.57
N LEU A 103 -8.77 -8.50 -8.37
CA LEU A 103 -7.76 -8.39 -9.43
C LEU A 103 -8.19 -7.40 -10.50
N LEU A 104 -9.45 -7.43 -10.91
CA LEU A 104 -10.01 -6.45 -11.84
C LEU A 104 -9.96 -5.03 -11.27
N LEU A 105 -10.37 -4.86 -10.02
CA LEU A 105 -10.30 -3.57 -9.32
C LEU A 105 -8.85 -3.05 -9.26
N MET A 106 -7.90 -3.90 -8.90
CA MET A 106 -6.48 -3.57 -8.86
C MET A 106 -5.96 -3.15 -10.25
N ALA A 107 -6.34 -3.88 -11.30
CA ALA A 107 -5.97 -3.56 -12.68
C ALA A 107 -6.52 -2.20 -13.11
N ILE A 108 -7.79 -1.91 -12.84
CA ILE A 108 -8.43 -0.63 -13.17
C ILE A 108 -7.74 0.53 -12.45
N ILE A 109 -7.49 0.39 -11.15
CA ILE A 109 -6.83 1.45 -10.36
C ILE A 109 -5.41 1.68 -10.84
N THR A 110 -4.67 0.61 -11.12
CA THR A 110 -3.29 0.69 -11.62
C THR A 110 -3.25 1.36 -13.00
N LEU A 111 -4.15 0.97 -13.90
CA LEU A 111 -4.26 1.56 -15.23
C LEU A 111 -4.64 3.04 -15.16
N TYR A 112 -5.66 3.38 -14.38
CA TYR A 112 -6.08 4.76 -14.14
C TYR A 112 -4.93 5.63 -13.63
N TYR A 113 -4.21 5.14 -12.61
CA TYR A 113 -3.08 5.87 -12.03
C TYR A 113 -1.93 6.05 -13.04
N SER A 114 -1.63 5.01 -13.83
CA SER A 114 -0.58 5.06 -14.85
C SER A 114 -0.92 6.04 -15.98
N VAL A 115 -2.16 6.00 -16.48
CA VAL A 115 -2.64 6.92 -17.52
C VAL A 115 -2.61 8.37 -17.02
N ASN A 116 -3.12 8.63 -15.81
CA ASN A 116 -3.07 9.97 -15.23
C ASN A 116 -1.63 10.45 -15.00
N GLY A 117 -0.72 9.56 -14.58
CA GLY A 117 0.70 9.88 -14.43
C GLY A 117 1.33 10.32 -15.75
N ILE A 118 1.09 9.60 -16.83
CA ILE A 118 1.57 9.94 -18.18
C ILE A 118 0.96 11.25 -18.67
N LEU A 119 -0.36 11.44 -18.52
CA LEU A 119 -1.04 12.66 -18.93
C LEU A 119 -0.53 13.90 -18.18
N ASN A 120 -0.24 13.77 -16.87
CA ASN A 120 0.32 14.87 -16.08
C ASN A 120 1.72 15.28 -16.56
N VAL A 121 2.53 14.32 -16.99
CA VAL A 121 3.88 14.58 -17.52
C VAL A 121 3.82 15.15 -18.93
N CYS A 122 3.00 14.57 -19.80
CA CYS A 122 2.96 14.94 -21.22
C CYS A 122 2.07 16.16 -21.52
N ALA A 123 0.91 16.27 -20.87
CA ALA A 123 -0.12 17.26 -21.19
C ALA A 123 -0.33 18.34 -20.14
N LYS A 124 0.47 18.38 -19.07
CA LYS A 124 0.24 19.26 -17.90
C LYS A 124 -1.21 19.22 -17.40
N ALA A 125 -1.83 18.05 -17.48
CA ALA A 125 -3.18 17.86 -16.99
C ALA A 125 -3.26 18.22 -15.49
N LYS A 126 -4.32 18.94 -15.10
CA LYS A 126 -4.53 19.29 -13.71
C LYS A 126 -4.80 18.00 -12.90
N ASN A 127 -4.05 17.82 -11.81
CA ASN A 127 -4.37 16.79 -10.84
C ASN A 127 -5.81 16.93 -10.37
N ILE A 128 -6.46 15.80 -10.09
CA ILE A 128 -7.78 15.81 -9.47
C ILE A 128 -7.63 16.52 -8.12
N GLN A 129 -8.29 17.67 -7.98
CA GLN A 129 -8.30 18.42 -6.72
C GLN A 129 -9.49 17.99 -5.88
N VAL A 130 -9.21 17.47 -4.70
CA VAL A 130 -10.21 17.11 -3.70
C VAL A 130 -10.15 18.16 -2.58
N VAL A 131 -11.30 18.63 -2.14
CA VAL A 131 -11.35 19.57 -1.01
C VAL A 131 -10.80 18.88 0.25
N ALA A 132 -9.70 19.43 0.78
CA ALA A 132 -9.05 18.91 1.98
C ALA A 132 -9.88 19.24 3.22
N ASN A 133 -10.83 18.38 3.54
CA ASN A 133 -11.66 18.48 4.74
C ASN A 133 -11.68 17.15 5.53
N ASN A 134 -12.15 17.21 6.77
CA ASN A 134 -12.18 16.04 7.65
C ASN A 134 -13.01 14.87 7.08
N LYS A 135 -14.09 15.16 6.37
CA LYS A 135 -14.95 14.12 5.76
C LYS A 135 -14.20 13.38 4.65
N ASN A 136 -13.55 14.13 3.76
CA ASN A 136 -12.76 13.55 2.68
C ASN A 136 -11.52 12.81 3.22
N MET A 137 -10.92 13.32 4.29
CA MET A 137 -9.80 12.63 4.96
C MET A 137 -10.20 11.22 5.45
N VAL A 138 -11.37 11.10 6.10
CA VAL A 138 -11.90 9.79 6.52
C VAL A 138 -12.25 8.93 5.31
N LEU A 139 -12.96 9.50 4.32
CA LEU A 139 -13.41 8.77 3.14
C LEU A 139 -12.23 8.21 2.33
N PHE A 140 -11.23 9.04 2.02
CA PHE A 140 -10.05 8.62 1.26
C PHE A 140 -9.18 7.65 2.07
N GLY A 141 -9.06 7.85 3.37
CA GLY A 141 -8.41 6.88 4.26
C GLY A 141 -9.11 5.52 4.22
N PHE A 142 -10.43 5.51 4.34
CA PHE A 142 -11.24 4.30 4.33
C PHE A 142 -11.16 3.56 2.98
N LEU A 143 -11.34 4.27 1.86
CA LEU A 143 -11.21 3.69 0.52
C LEU A 143 -9.80 3.17 0.26
N ALA A 144 -8.78 3.97 0.63
CA ALA A 144 -7.38 3.55 0.53
C ALA A 144 -7.11 2.30 1.37
N GLY A 145 -7.70 2.22 2.57
CA GLY A 145 -7.61 1.07 3.45
C GLY A 145 -8.25 -0.18 2.85
N ILE A 146 -9.47 -0.10 2.32
CA ILE A 146 -10.15 -1.23 1.67
C ILE A 146 -9.30 -1.77 0.52
N ILE A 147 -8.89 -0.90 -0.38
CA ILE A 147 -8.11 -1.31 -1.56
C ILE A 147 -6.71 -1.77 -1.15
N GLY A 148 -6.07 -1.05 -0.22
CA GLY A 148 -4.77 -1.44 0.32
C GLY A 148 -4.81 -2.76 1.09
N GLY A 149 -5.86 -2.99 1.88
CA GLY A 149 -6.07 -4.23 2.63
C GLY A 149 -6.28 -5.45 1.74
N SER A 150 -7.00 -5.27 0.63
CA SER A 150 -7.34 -6.36 -0.29
C SER A 150 -6.30 -6.62 -1.38
N THR A 151 -5.63 -5.58 -1.89
CA THR A 151 -4.78 -5.67 -3.10
C THR A 151 -3.39 -5.03 -2.97
N ASN A 152 -3.07 -4.44 -1.82
CA ASN A 152 -1.87 -3.62 -1.62
C ASN A 152 -1.79 -2.34 -2.48
N ALA A 153 -2.82 -1.99 -3.26
CA ALA A 153 -2.85 -0.83 -4.14
C ALA A 153 -3.36 0.45 -3.43
N MET A 154 -2.84 0.75 -2.26
CA MET A 154 -3.26 1.89 -1.43
C MET A 154 -2.74 3.24 -1.95
N SER A 155 -1.57 3.23 -2.60
CA SER A 155 -0.84 4.44 -3.02
C SER A 155 -1.65 5.40 -3.87
N PRO A 156 -2.35 4.98 -4.95
CA PRO A 156 -3.07 5.90 -5.83
C PRO A 156 -4.11 6.74 -5.10
N ILE A 157 -4.85 6.12 -4.17
CA ILE A 157 -5.94 6.78 -3.46
C ILE A 157 -5.41 7.78 -2.44
N LEU A 158 -4.38 7.40 -1.68
CA LEU A 158 -3.72 8.31 -0.74
C LEU A 158 -3.11 9.50 -1.46
N LEU A 159 -2.48 9.27 -2.64
CA LEU A 159 -1.87 10.34 -3.42
C LEU A 159 -2.89 11.35 -3.94
N ILE A 160 -4.06 10.91 -4.43
CA ILE A 160 -5.13 11.83 -4.87
C ILE A 160 -5.48 12.81 -3.73
N PHE A 161 -5.67 12.31 -2.51
CA PHE A 161 -6.00 13.16 -1.37
C PHE A 161 -4.82 14.04 -0.93
N LEU A 162 -3.64 13.44 -0.74
CA LEU A 162 -2.49 14.16 -0.19
C LEU A 162 -1.92 15.20 -1.16
N LEU A 163 -1.93 14.95 -2.49
CA LEU A 163 -1.55 15.94 -3.49
C LEU A 163 -2.54 17.12 -3.57
N SER A 164 -3.79 16.87 -3.19
CA SER A 164 -4.80 17.95 -3.09
C SER A 164 -4.64 18.78 -1.81
N GLU A 165 -4.04 18.20 -0.76
CA GLU A 165 -3.87 18.85 0.55
C GLU A 165 -2.54 19.60 0.65
N THR A 166 -1.47 19.08 0.05
CA THR A 166 -0.13 19.66 0.19
C THR A 166 0.76 19.41 -1.02
N GLU A 167 1.61 20.37 -1.35
CA GLU A 167 2.66 20.23 -2.38
C GLU A 167 3.98 19.68 -1.80
N ASN A 168 4.07 19.55 -0.48
CA ASN A 168 5.31 19.13 0.18
C ASN A 168 5.50 17.62 0.04
N LYS A 169 6.40 17.22 -0.86
CA LYS A 169 6.72 15.81 -1.18
C LYS A 169 7.05 14.99 0.08
N ASN A 170 7.82 15.54 1.01
CA ASN A 170 8.20 14.84 2.23
C ASN A 170 6.98 14.55 3.13
N ARG A 171 6.04 15.51 3.23
CA ARG A 171 4.77 15.30 3.94
C ARG A 171 3.94 14.20 3.30
N ILE A 172 3.80 14.22 1.97
CA ILE A 172 3.05 13.21 1.22
C ILE A 172 3.64 11.82 1.47
N VAL A 173 4.95 11.66 1.27
CA VAL A 173 5.64 10.39 1.42
C VAL A 173 5.54 9.85 2.84
N LYS A 174 5.82 10.66 3.85
CA LYS A 174 5.78 10.23 5.26
C LYS A 174 4.36 9.91 5.74
N SER A 175 3.36 10.72 5.36
CA SER A 175 1.96 10.45 5.71
C SER A 175 1.44 9.17 5.05
N SER A 176 1.79 8.93 3.78
CA SER A 176 1.44 7.69 3.08
C SER A 176 2.08 6.47 3.75
N ASN A 177 3.38 6.54 4.05
CA ASN A 177 4.07 5.42 4.70
C ASN A 177 3.55 5.13 6.11
N LEU A 178 3.11 6.15 6.85
CA LEU A 178 2.43 5.95 8.13
C LEU A 178 1.13 5.15 7.96
N CYS A 179 0.30 5.51 6.98
CA CYS A 179 -0.91 4.75 6.66
C CYS A 179 -0.59 3.32 6.20
N TYR A 180 0.49 3.13 5.42
CA TYR A 180 0.94 1.79 5.01
C TYR A 180 1.34 0.94 6.21
N ILE A 181 2.13 1.45 7.14
CA ILE A 181 2.52 0.71 8.35
C ILE A 181 1.29 0.23 9.11
N LEU A 182 0.33 1.11 9.35
CA LEU A 182 -0.89 0.75 10.06
C LEU A 182 -1.70 -0.32 9.32
N ALA A 183 -1.86 -0.17 8.01
CA ALA A 183 -2.53 -1.16 7.17
C ALA A 183 -1.79 -2.51 7.15
N LYS A 184 -0.44 -2.49 7.10
CA LYS A 184 0.37 -3.71 7.10
C LYS A 184 0.32 -4.45 8.43
N ILE A 185 0.29 -3.76 9.56
CA ILE A 185 0.08 -4.38 10.87
C ILE A 185 -1.25 -5.15 10.88
N VAL A 186 -2.33 -4.53 10.38
CA VAL A 186 -3.65 -5.17 10.25
C VAL A 186 -3.57 -6.40 9.35
N GLN A 187 -2.94 -6.29 8.17
CA GLN A 187 -2.78 -7.40 7.22
C GLN A 187 -2.00 -8.57 7.83
N ILE A 188 -0.85 -8.30 8.46
CA ILE A 188 -0.01 -9.34 9.08
C ILE A 188 -0.80 -10.08 10.17
N TYR A 189 -1.54 -9.35 10.99
CA TYR A 189 -2.35 -9.97 12.05
C TYR A 189 -3.49 -10.81 11.50
N MET A 190 -4.22 -10.31 10.50
CA MET A 190 -5.39 -11.00 9.95
C MET A 190 -5.03 -12.13 8.98
N LEU A 191 -3.87 -12.05 8.29
CA LEU A 191 -3.39 -13.07 7.35
C LEU A 191 -2.38 -14.03 7.98
N ARG A 192 -2.25 -14.07 9.30
CA ARG A 192 -1.30 -14.93 10.00
C ARG A 192 -1.37 -16.40 9.58
N ASP A 193 -2.56 -16.91 9.30
CA ASP A 193 -2.77 -18.30 8.89
C ASP A 193 -2.21 -18.58 7.48
N GLN A 194 -2.16 -17.57 6.61
CA GLN A 194 -1.53 -17.67 5.29
C GLN A 194 0.00 -17.83 5.41
N TYR A 195 0.64 -17.18 6.41
CA TYR A 195 2.08 -17.37 6.67
C TYR A 195 2.40 -18.78 7.13
N TRP A 196 1.52 -19.37 7.95
CA TRP A 196 1.66 -20.75 8.37
C TRP A 196 1.56 -21.75 7.20
N LEU A 197 0.66 -21.49 6.26
CA LEU A 197 0.49 -22.29 5.05
C LEU A 197 1.69 -22.14 4.08
N LEU A 198 2.27 -20.95 3.97
CA LEU A 198 3.48 -20.71 3.19
C LEU A 198 4.65 -21.54 3.74
N ASN A 199 4.85 -21.52 5.04
CA ASN A 199 5.91 -22.28 5.70
C ASN A 199 5.76 -23.80 5.51
N LYS A 200 4.53 -24.34 5.61
CA LYS A 200 4.28 -25.77 5.36
C LYS A 200 4.56 -26.20 3.92
N SER A 201 4.28 -25.37 2.93
CA SER A 201 4.51 -25.70 1.52
C SER A 201 6.01 -25.77 1.17
N GLU A 202 6.85 -24.98 1.86
CA GLU A 202 8.32 -25.03 1.66
C GLU A 202 8.97 -26.28 2.30
N TYR A 203 8.41 -26.80 3.38
CA TYR A 203 8.96 -27.98 4.07
C TYR A 203 8.40 -29.32 3.61
N GLY A 204 7.59 -29.35 2.53
CA GLY A 204 7.07 -30.61 1.97
C GLY A 204 6.15 -31.41 2.91
N LEU A 205 5.62 -30.81 3.97
CA LEU A 205 4.81 -31.43 5.01
C LEU A 205 3.30 -31.38 4.71
N GLY A 206 2.93 -31.43 3.43
CA GLY A 206 1.55 -31.34 2.98
C GLY A 206 1.30 -32.21 1.76
N ALA A 207 1.33 -33.50 1.93
CA ALA A 207 0.69 -34.48 1.03
C ALA A 207 -0.47 -35.12 1.79
#